data_baf2f1361a6dedd2ac51d20018651380
#
_entry.id   baf2f1361a6dedd2ac51d20018651380
#
_cell.length_a   1.000
_cell.length_b   1.000
_cell.length_c   1.000
_cell.angle_alpha   90.00
_cell.angle_beta   90.00
_cell.angle_gamma   90.00
#
_symmetry.space_group_name_H-M   'P 1'
#
loop_
_entity.id
_entity.type
_entity.pdbx_description
1 polymer ?
#
loop_
_entity_poly.entity_id
_entity_poly.type
_entity_poly.pdbx_seq_one_letter_code
_entity_poly.pdbx_strand_id
1 'polypeptide(L)'
;MGRFIDRKSVVATMFLSCLAMSSYPAAAAQSQLNGYWGLKTPNPSGDGTILDTFFQLHQEGTAVTGELIRWHHTVPLSGTLDHGTIHFATQPPATAPRWEQRTIVFDGKLSHGKLTLTKRDGETVARGVARQVTEEATQPPKPLPLPALHDVPDNGLVRTPPMGWNSWNKFAEKVDDASVRAMADAMVSSGMSKVGYTYINIDDTWELGRDAAGNIVPNKKFPDMKALADYVHSRGLKIGIYSSPGPKTCAYYEGSFAHVPQDAATYAAWGIDYLKYDLCTDLDVYKDDAPTLQAIYQEMGDALQSTHRPIVYSLCEYGRAKVWTGWGEQSGGNLWRTTGDIEDKWESMDRIGFSQIKIASYAKPGHWNDPDMLEIGNGGMTADEYRTHMSLWSLLAAPLIAGNDLRTMTDETKSILMNTEVIAIDQDPQFQPVTDISHDGDVEVLMRPLHDGSVAVGIFNRGGEDAPGKFLRSSLPERFNGRGLQVRDLWQHAEAAMDGDSFLATVPKHGVVMLRISLR
;
A
#
# COMPACT_ATOMS: atom_id res chain seq x y z
N MET A 1 70.79 -73.46 -23.24
CA MET A 1 70.53 -74.12 -24.51
C MET A 1 69.54 -73.22 -25.27
N GLY A 2 69.98 -72.52 -26.23
CA GLY A 2 70.75 -72.76 -27.41
C GLY A 2 69.96 -72.33 -28.61
N ARG A 3 70.38 -71.22 -29.23
CA ARG A 3 70.53 -71.05 -30.68
C ARG A 3 69.16 -71.00 -31.49
N PHE A 4 68.97 -70.20 -32.61
CA PHE A 4 69.82 -69.48 -33.57
C PHE A 4 68.93 -68.52 -34.40
N ILE A 5 69.47 -67.40 -34.68
CA ILE A 5 69.52 -66.52 -35.85
C ILE A 5 68.83 -67.09 -37.12
N ASP A 6 68.00 -66.28 -37.82
CA ASP A 6 68.36 -65.91 -39.20
C ASP A 6 67.69 -64.61 -39.67
N ARG A 7 68.45 -63.91 -40.50
CA ARG A 7 68.12 -62.69 -41.24
C ARG A 7 67.45 -63.05 -42.56
N LYS A 8 66.54 -62.24 -43.10
CA LYS A 8 66.66 -61.59 -44.44
C LYS A 8 65.39 -60.79 -44.80
N SER A 9 65.67 -59.64 -45.20
CA SER A 9 65.36 -58.86 -46.45
C SER A 9 64.15 -58.01 -46.53
N VAL A 10 64.43 -56.77 -46.62
CA VAL A 10 63.80 -55.57 -47.11
C VAL A 10 62.91 -55.77 -48.37
N VAL A 11 61.67 -55.30 -48.33
CA VAL A 11 60.96 -54.65 -49.45
C VAL A 11 60.22 -53.46 -48.92
N ALA A 12 60.59 -52.28 -49.41
CA ALA A 12 59.90 -51.02 -49.14
C ALA A 12 58.68 -50.94 -50.02
N THR A 13 57.49 -50.73 -49.42
CA THR A 13 56.30 -50.33 -50.14
C THR A 13 55.78 -49.05 -49.49
N MET A 14 55.88 -47.93 -50.23
CA MET A 14 55.29 -46.64 -49.87
C MET A 14 53.77 -46.77 -49.89
N PHE A 15 53.12 -46.67 -48.75
CA PHE A 15 51.70 -46.38 -48.65
C PHE A 15 51.52 -44.91 -48.25
N LEU A 16 50.90 -44.16 -49.16
CA LEU A 16 50.41 -42.80 -48.94
C LEU A 16 49.23 -42.89 -47.97
N SER A 17 49.45 -42.51 -46.70
CA SER A 17 48.39 -42.37 -45.71
C SER A 17 47.76 -40.98 -45.85
N CYS A 18 46.54 -40.91 -46.44
CA CYS A 18 45.68 -39.76 -46.29
C CYS A 18 45.32 -39.60 -44.80
N LEU A 19 45.88 -38.57 -44.13
CA LEU A 19 45.36 -38.09 -42.84
C LEU A 19 43.98 -37.45 -43.10
N ALA A 20 42.92 -38.21 -42.82
CA ALA A 20 41.61 -37.61 -42.59
C ALA A 20 41.69 -36.86 -41.24
N MET A 21 41.80 -35.53 -41.29
CA MET A 21 41.53 -34.69 -40.13
C MET A 21 40.03 -34.82 -39.79
N SER A 22 39.73 -35.67 -38.80
CA SER A 22 38.44 -35.65 -38.13
C SER A 22 38.38 -34.34 -37.32
N SER A 23 37.67 -33.35 -37.86
CA SER A 23 37.26 -32.19 -37.09
C SER A 23 36.29 -32.65 -36.00
N TYR A 24 36.83 -32.85 -34.79
CA TYR A 24 35.98 -32.88 -33.60
C TYR A 24 35.22 -31.54 -33.57
N PRO A 25 33.90 -31.54 -33.45
CA PRO A 25 33.20 -30.29 -33.19
C PRO A 25 33.75 -29.79 -31.83
N ALA A 26 34.32 -28.59 -31.84
CA ALA A 26 34.68 -27.91 -30.61
C ALA A 26 33.41 -27.92 -29.74
N ALA A 27 33.47 -28.59 -28.61
CA ALA A 27 32.43 -28.49 -27.60
C ALA A 27 32.20 -26.99 -27.38
N ALA A 28 31.01 -26.51 -27.73
CA ALA A 28 30.65 -25.12 -27.52
C ALA A 28 30.95 -24.80 -26.06
N ALA A 29 31.91 -23.92 -25.82
CA ALA A 29 32.20 -23.47 -24.47
C ALA A 29 30.90 -23.00 -23.86
N GLN A 30 30.43 -23.70 -22.84
CA GLN A 30 29.20 -23.38 -22.13
C GLN A 30 29.28 -21.91 -21.74
N SER A 31 28.39 -21.07 -22.24
CA SER A 31 28.46 -19.63 -21.99
C SER A 31 28.44 -19.37 -20.48
N GLN A 32 29.42 -18.61 -20.01
CA GLN A 32 29.55 -18.27 -18.59
C GLN A 32 28.36 -17.41 -18.08
N LEU A 33 27.49 -16.90 -18.97
CA LEU A 33 26.35 -16.06 -18.64
C LEU A 33 25.07 -16.85 -18.41
N ASN A 34 24.93 -18.06 -18.99
CA ASN A 34 23.70 -18.83 -18.93
C ASN A 34 23.34 -19.24 -17.50
N GLY A 35 22.08 -18.99 -17.10
CA GLY A 35 21.53 -19.37 -15.81
C GLY A 35 20.91 -18.24 -15.03
N TYR A 36 20.68 -18.49 -13.75
CA TYR A 36 20.05 -17.55 -12.82
C TYR A 36 21.08 -16.67 -12.12
N TRP A 37 20.76 -15.39 -11.97
CA TRP A 37 21.64 -14.39 -11.38
C TRP A 37 20.90 -13.57 -10.34
N GLY A 38 21.54 -13.35 -9.17
CA GLY A 38 21.05 -12.46 -8.12
C GLY A 38 21.96 -11.23 -8.01
N LEU A 39 21.43 -10.06 -8.31
CA LEU A 39 22.08 -8.76 -8.16
C LEU A 39 21.68 -8.14 -6.82
N LYS A 40 22.69 -7.81 -6.00
CA LYS A 40 22.51 -7.04 -4.78
C LYS A 40 22.96 -5.60 -5.00
N THR A 41 22.03 -4.67 -4.77
CA THR A 41 22.32 -3.22 -4.86
C THR A 41 21.96 -2.52 -3.55
N PRO A 42 22.76 -1.54 -3.09
CA PRO A 42 22.30 -0.64 -2.04
C PRO A 42 21.04 0.08 -2.50
N ASN A 43 20.09 0.28 -1.60
CA ASN A 43 18.91 1.09 -1.89
C ASN A 43 19.36 2.54 -2.19
N PRO A 44 18.92 3.13 -3.31
CA PRO A 44 19.27 4.51 -3.68
C PRO A 44 18.84 5.56 -2.65
N SER A 45 17.85 5.29 -1.81
CA SER A 45 17.45 6.15 -0.69
C SER A 45 18.58 6.38 0.33
N GLY A 46 19.63 5.54 0.32
CA GLY A 46 20.76 5.62 1.26
C GLY A 46 20.44 5.14 2.67
N ASP A 47 19.30 4.51 2.87
CA ASP A 47 18.80 4.03 4.16
C ASP A 47 19.57 2.84 4.75
N GLY A 48 20.45 2.23 3.94
CA GLY A 48 21.28 1.08 4.33
C GLY A 48 20.71 -0.26 3.91
N THR A 49 19.50 -0.29 3.35
CA THR A 49 18.86 -1.51 2.84
C THR A 49 19.58 -2.01 1.58
N ILE A 50 19.60 -3.33 1.41
CA ILE A 50 20.11 -4.00 0.21
C ILE A 50 18.92 -4.61 -0.53
N LEU A 51 18.74 -4.19 -1.78
CA LEU A 51 17.71 -4.70 -2.66
C LEU A 51 18.23 -5.85 -3.50
N ASP A 52 17.47 -6.93 -3.57
CA ASP A 52 17.74 -8.07 -4.46
C ASP A 52 16.99 -7.91 -5.79
N THR A 53 17.66 -8.25 -6.88
CA THR A 53 17.09 -8.29 -8.23
C THR A 53 17.55 -9.57 -8.90
N PHE A 54 16.60 -10.39 -9.38
CA PHE A 54 16.90 -11.67 -10.00
C PHE A 54 16.67 -11.64 -11.50
N PHE A 55 17.53 -12.35 -12.25
CA PHE A 55 17.39 -12.55 -13.69
C PHE A 55 17.67 -14.00 -14.05
N GLN A 56 16.99 -14.47 -15.10
CA GLN A 56 17.48 -15.58 -15.91
C GLN A 56 18.10 -15.00 -17.17
N LEU A 57 19.34 -15.38 -17.48
CA LEU A 57 20.08 -14.90 -18.64
C LEU A 57 20.45 -16.06 -19.56
N HIS A 58 20.40 -15.81 -20.86
CA HIS A 58 20.84 -16.71 -21.90
C HIS A 58 21.69 -15.95 -22.92
N GLN A 59 22.79 -16.54 -23.37
CA GLN A 59 23.71 -15.93 -24.33
C GLN A 59 23.88 -16.80 -25.56
N GLU A 60 23.69 -16.20 -26.74
CA GLU A 60 24.03 -16.78 -28.05
C GLU A 60 24.94 -15.82 -28.83
N GLY A 61 26.21 -16.20 -28.97
CA GLY A 61 27.22 -15.29 -29.51
C GLY A 61 27.36 -14.03 -28.68
N THR A 62 27.12 -12.87 -29.26
CA THR A 62 27.07 -11.59 -28.53
C THR A 62 25.66 -11.22 -28.03
N ALA A 63 24.63 -11.91 -28.48
CA ALA A 63 23.26 -11.62 -28.04
C ALA A 63 23.01 -12.15 -26.63
N VAL A 64 22.35 -11.35 -25.81
CA VAL A 64 21.85 -11.69 -24.48
C VAL A 64 20.33 -11.57 -24.48
N THR A 65 19.67 -12.63 -24.04
CA THR A 65 18.22 -12.64 -23.81
C THR A 65 17.92 -13.19 -22.43
N GLY A 66 16.69 -13.06 -21.97
CA GLY A 66 16.28 -13.61 -20.68
C GLY A 66 15.10 -12.88 -20.08
N GLU A 67 14.99 -12.96 -18.78
CA GLU A 67 13.89 -12.40 -18.01
C GLU A 67 14.39 -11.78 -16.71
N LEU A 68 13.86 -10.63 -16.35
CA LEU A 68 13.87 -10.11 -14.99
C LEU A 68 12.80 -10.88 -14.21
N ILE A 69 13.19 -11.51 -13.10
CA ILE A 69 12.31 -12.36 -12.30
C ILE A 69 11.67 -11.53 -11.19
N ARG A 70 10.35 -11.49 -11.21
CA ARG A 70 9.49 -11.10 -10.11
C ARG A 70 8.70 -12.32 -9.69
N TRP A 71 8.43 -12.52 -8.43
CA TRP A 71 7.83 -13.78 -7.97
C TRP A 71 6.52 -14.15 -8.66
N HIS A 72 5.66 -13.16 -8.91
CA HIS A 72 4.35 -13.37 -9.54
C HIS A 72 4.36 -13.26 -11.08
N HIS A 73 5.45 -12.78 -11.69
CA HIS A 73 5.60 -12.69 -13.14
C HIS A 73 7.06 -12.42 -13.54
N THR A 74 7.35 -12.57 -14.83
CA THR A 74 8.64 -12.22 -15.39
C THR A 74 8.51 -11.08 -16.41
N VAL A 75 9.58 -10.29 -16.56
CA VAL A 75 9.65 -9.22 -17.56
C VAL A 75 10.76 -9.57 -18.54
N PRO A 76 10.46 -9.76 -19.84
CA PRO A 76 11.49 -10.05 -20.84
C PRO A 76 12.59 -9.01 -20.85
N LEU A 77 13.81 -9.44 -21.12
CA LEU A 77 14.96 -8.57 -21.31
C LEU A 77 15.80 -9.01 -22.50
N SER A 78 16.49 -8.05 -23.11
CA SER A 78 17.44 -8.33 -24.19
C SER A 78 18.60 -7.34 -24.17
N GLY A 79 19.70 -7.76 -24.79
CA GLY A 79 20.91 -6.95 -24.84
C GLY A 79 22.09 -7.65 -25.51
N THR A 80 23.29 -7.26 -25.11
CA THR A 80 24.54 -7.76 -25.70
C THR A 80 25.62 -7.99 -24.65
N LEU A 81 26.48 -8.98 -24.90
CA LEU A 81 27.76 -9.17 -24.22
C LEU A 81 28.89 -9.19 -25.26
N ASP A 82 29.74 -8.21 -25.23
CA ASP A 82 30.91 -8.12 -26.12
C ASP A 82 32.19 -7.84 -25.30
N HIS A 83 33.21 -8.68 -25.51
CA HIS A 83 34.51 -8.58 -24.80
C HIS A 83 34.38 -8.33 -23.30
N GLY A 84 33.40 -9.01 -22.64
CA GLY A 84 33.16 -8.90 -21.20
C GLY A 84 32.37 -7.66 -20.79
N THR A 85 32.02 -6.76 -21.72
CA THR A 85 31.11 -5.64 -21.48
C THR A 85 29.69 -6.09 -21.76
N ILE A 86 28.79 -5.93 -20.78
CA ILE A 86 27.39 -6.34 -20.90
C ILE A 86 26.46 -5.12 -20.84
N HIS A 87 25.47 -5.15 -21.70
CA HIS A 87 24.35 -4.21 -21.71
C HIS A 87 23.07 -4.99 -21.95
N PHE A 88 22.06 -4.81 -21.11
CA PHE A 88 20.71 -5.36 -21.33
C PHE A 88 19.65 -4.50 -20.69
N ALA A 89 18.42 -4.58 -21.22
CA ALA A 89 17.30 -3.80 -20.73
C ALA A 89 16.02 -4.63 -20.73
N THR A 90 15.13 -4.33 -19.77
CA THR A 90 13.80 -4.92 -19.74
C THR A 90 12.94 -4.42 -20.88
N GLN A 91 12.04 -5.28 -21.35
CA GLN A 91 11.07 -5.01 -22.42
C GLN A 91 9.66 -5.33 -21.92
N PRO A 92 9.12 -4.50 -21.00
CA PRO A 92 7.79 -4.75 -20.45
C PRO A 92 6.74 -4.72 -21.58
N PRO A 93 5.77 -5.65 -21.58
CA PRO A 93 4.71 -5.66 -22.57
C PRO A 93 3.81 -4.43 -22.42
N ALA A 94 3.24 -3.93 -23.52
CA ALA A 94 2.34 -2.78 -23.51
C ALA A 94 1.07 -2.98 -22.65
N THR A 95 0.74 -4.25 -22.35
CA THR A 95 -0.37 -4.64 -21.47
C THR A 95 0.00 -4.64 -19.99
N ALA A 96 1.28 -4.45 -19.65
CA ALA A 96 1.70 -4.36 -18.25
C ALA A 96 1.08 -3.13 -17.57
N PRO A 97 0.85 -3.17 -16.26
CA PRO A 97 0.44 -2.01 -15.49
C PRO A 97 1.39 -0.82 -15.68
N ARG A 98 0.88 0.40 -15.61
CA ARG A 98 1.69 1.62 -15.88
C ARG A 98 2.98 1.69 -15.06
N TRP A 99 2.97 1.24 -13.82
CA TRP A 99 4.13 1.23 -12.94
C TRP A 99 5.20 0.21 -13.37
N GLU A 100 4.84 -0.83 -14.14
CA GLU A 100 5.76 -1.81 -14.73
C GLU A 100 6.23 -1.45 -16.14
N GLN A 101 5.61 -0.51 -16.83
CA GLN A 101 5.95 -0.16 -18.21
C GLN A 101 7.32 0.54 -18.35
N ARG A 102 8.02 0.80 -17.24
CA ARG A 102 9.34 1.41 -17.27
C ARG A 102 10.42 0.42 -17.70
N THR A 103 11.25 0.87 -18.64
CA THR A 103 12.45 0.12 -19.05
C THR A 103 13.53 0.29 -17.98
N ILE A 104 14.02 -0.83 -17.43
CA ILE A 104 15.16 -0.86 -16.52
C ILE A 104 16.39 -1.27 -17.33
N VAL A 105 17.46 -0.48 -17.26
CA VAL A 105 18.70 -0.69 -18.01
C VAL A 105 19.80 -1.16 -17.07
N PHE A 106 20.56 -2.16 -17.52
CA PHE A 106 21.69 -2.73 -16.81
C PHE A 106 22.94 -2.66 -17.69
N ASP A 107 23.96 -1.95 -17.22
CA ASP A 107 25.26 -1.81 -17.86
C ASP A 107 26.37 -2.33 -16.96
N GLY A 108 27.35 -3.04 -17.50
CA GLY A 108 28.42 -3.52 -16.66
C GLY A 108 29.44 -4.41 -17.33
N LYS A 109 30.08 -5.25 -16.52
CA LYS A 109 31.14 -6.17 -16.95
C LYS A 109 30.98 -7.55 -16.33
N LEU A 110 31.17 -8.56 -17.17
CA LEU A 110 31.35 -9.95 -16.74
C LEU A 110 32.84 -10.20 -16.53
N SER A 111 33.25 -10.57 -15.33
CA SER A 111 34.62 -10.93 -15.00
C SER A 111 34.65 -11.95 -13.88
N HIS A 112 35.44 -13.04 -14.08
CA HIS A 112 35.59 -14.10 -13.07
C HIS A 112 34.28 -14.64 -12.50
N GLY A 113 33.29 -14.86 -13.37
CA GLY A 113 31.97 -15.39 -12.96
C GLY A 113 31.10 -14.43 -12.15
N LYS A 114 31.38 -13.13 -12.21
CA LYS A 114 30.58 -12.07 -11.56
C LYS A 114 30.19 -10.99 -12.56
N LEU A 115 28.95 -10.50 -12.44
CA LEU A 115 28.49 -9.33 -13.18
C LEU A 115 28.53 -8.11 -12.25
N THR A 116 29.43 -7.17 -12.54
CA THR A 116 29.38 -5.86 -11.88
C THR A 116 28.46 -4.96 -12.72
N LEU A 117 27.30 -4.59 -12.17
CA LEU A 117 26.23 -3.91 -12.89
C LEU A 117 25.92 -2.54 -12.30
N THR A 118 25.59 -1.62 -13.20
CA THR A 118 24.87 -0.38 -12.89
C THR A 118 23.44 -0.55 -13.36
N LYS A 119 22.48 -0.56 -12.44
CA LYS A 119 21.03 -0.56 -12.71
C LYS A 119 20.55 0.87 -12.82
N ARG A 120 19.80 1.20 -13.88
CA ARG A 120 19.09 2.48 -14.04
C ARG A 120 17.60 2.22 -14.18
N ASP A 121 16.81 2.83 -13.31
CA ASP A 121 15.35 2.75 -13.28
C ASP A 121 14.81 4.18 -13.18
N GLY A 122 14.44 4.77 -14.31
CA GLY A 122 14.17 6.20 -14.40
C GLY A 122 15.40 7.04 -14.00
N GLU A 123 15.23 7.94 -13.05
CA GLU A 123 16.32 8.78 -12.50
C GLU A 123 17.20 8.03 -11.48
N THR A 124 16.73 6.87 -11.03
CA THR A 124 17.39 6.08 -10.00
C THR A 124 18.57 5.30 -10.58
N VAL A 125 19.75 5.41 -9.95
CA VAL A 125 20.97 4.70 -10.33
C VAL A 125 21.52 3.94 -9.13
N ALA A 126 21.65 2.62 -9.27
CA ALA A 126 22.29 1.77 -8.25
C ALA A 126 23.39 0.90 -8.86
N ARG A 127 24.44 0.63 -8.09
CA ARG A 127 25.54 -0.23 -8.52
C ARG A 127 25.66 -1.43 -7.58
N GLY A 128 25.90 -2.61 -8.18
CA GLY A 128 26.02 -3.83 -7.41
C GLY A 128 26.75 -4.94 -8.16
N VAL A 129 26.84 -6.08 -7.50
CA VAL A 129 27.48 -7.28 -8.05
C VAL A 129 26.43 -8.39 -8.10
N ALA A 130 26.15 -8.88 -9.31
CA ALA A 130 25.36 -10.09 -9.48
C ALA A 130 26.26 -11.34 -9.47
N ARG A 131 25.73 -12.40 -8.88
CA ARG A 131 26.35 -13.73 -8.83
C ARG A 131 25.35 -14.76 -9.35
N GLN A 132 25.86 -15.85 -9.89
CA GLN A 132 25.00 -16.99 -10.20
C GLN A 132 24.37 -17.52 -8.91
N VAL A 133 23.09 -17.86 -8.99
CA VAL A 133 22.28 -18.45 -7.94
C VAL A 133 21.56 -19.67 -8.48
N THR A 134 20.96 -20.46 -7.62
CA THR A 134 20.07 -21.55 -8.04
C THR A 134 18.72 -20.98 -8.46
N GLU A 135 17.95 -21.69 -9.28
CA GLU A 135 16.58 -21.34 -9.61
C GLU A 135 15.71 -21.19 -8.34
N GLU A 136 15.89 -22.09 -7.37
CA GLU A 136 15.17 -22.04 -6.10
C GLU A 136 15.38 -20.72 -5.33
N ALA A 137 16.58 -20.12 -5.44
CA ALA A 137 16.84 -18.83 -4.80
C ALA A 137 16.10 -17.65 -5.43
N THR A 138 15.54 -17.84 -6.63
CA THR A 138 14.74 -16.81 -7.32
C THR A 138 13.24 -16.95 -7.08
N GLN A 139 12.83 -18.02 -6.42
CA GLN A 139 11.41 -18.29 -6.12
C GLN A 139 10.99 -17.70 -4.78
N PRO A 140 9.70 -17.44 -4.58
CA PRO A 140 9.19 -17.08 -3.25
C PRO A 140 9.42 -18.24 -2.26
N PRO A 141 9.48 -17.96 -0.97
CA PRO A 141 9.56 -19.02 0.04
C PRO A 141 8.33 -19.93 -0.02
N LYS A 142 8.50 -21.16 0.45
CA LYS A 142 7.38 -22.10 0.55
C LYS A 142 6.38 -21.63 1.61
N PRO A 143 5.06 -21.85 1.37
CA PRO A 143 4.06 -21.49 2.35
C PRO A 143 4.30 -22.18 3.69
N LEU A 144 4.10 -21.45 4.77
CA LEU A 144 4.09 -21.98 6.12
C LEU A 144 2.67 -22.51 6.45
N PRO A 145 2.54 -23.45 7.40
CA PRO A 145 1.24 -23.86 7.91
C PRO A 145 0.50 -22.65 8.51
N LEU A 146 -0.70 -22.41 8.04
CA LEU A 146 -1.56 -21.35 8.58
C LEU A 146 -2.31 -21.83 9.83
N PRO A 147 -2.69 -20.92 10.77
CA PRO A 147 -3.48 -21.29 11.94
C PRO A 147 -4.88 -21.79 11.55
N ALA A 148 -5.49 -22.58 12.42
CA ALA A 148 -6.90 -22.90 12.30
C ALA A 148 -7.74 -21.65 12.50
N LEU A 149 -8.78 -21.48 11.67
CA LEU A 149 -9.65 -20.31 11.75
C LEU A 149 -10.44 -20.27 13.06
N HIS A 150 -10.48 -19.08 13.66
CA HIS A 150 -11.32 -18.75 14.81
C HIS A 150 -11.52 -17.23 14.85
N ASP A 151 -12.43 -16.76 15.68
CA ASP A 151 -12.68 -15.34 15.86
C ASP A 151 -11.66 -14.76 16.87
N VAL A 152 -10.85 -13.81 16.43
CA VAL A 152 -9.98 -13.01 17.31
C VAL A 152 -10.87 -12.04 18.11
N PRO A 153 -10.76 -11.98 19.45
CA PRO A 153 -11.61 -11.12 20.26
C PRO A 153 -11.49 -9.62 19.90
N ASP A 154 -12.63 -8.90 19.90
CA ASP A 154 -12.63 -7.44 19.76
C ASP A 154 -11.78 -6.80 20.87
N ASN A 155 -10.85 -5.93 20.49
CA ASN A 155 -9.95 -5.24 21.40
C ASN A 155 -10.57 -3.97 22.02
N GLY A 156 -11.79 -3.61 21.63
CA GLY A 156 -12.55 -2.47 22.15
C GLY A 156 -12.05 -1.10 21.69
N LEU A 157 -11.10 -1.03 20.75
CA LEU A 157 -10.52 0.22 20.27
C LEU A 157 -11.38 0.88 19.19
N VAL A 158 -11.07 2.14 18.89
CA VAL A 158 -11.64 2.95 17.80
C VAL A 158 -13.16 2.79 17.66
N ARG A 159 -13.88 3.04 18.78
CA ARG A 159 -15.36 3.00 18.81
C ARG A 159 -16.02 4.04 17.89
N THR A 160 -15.28 5.05 17.48
CA THR A 160 -15.52 5.93 16.33
C THR A 160 -14.37 5.79 15.34
N PRO A 161 -14.53 6.17 14.06
CA PRO A 161 -13.44 6.02 13.07
C PRO A 161 -12.15 6.70 13.53
N PRO A 162 -10.97 6.09 13.34
CA PRO A 162 -9.72 6.71 13.74
C PRO A 162 -9.42 7.96 12.90
N MET A 163 -8.86 8.98 13.55
CA MET A 163 -8.41 10.22 12.91
C MET A 163 -6.91 10.38 13.10
N GLY A 164 -6.19 10.73 12.03
CA GLY A 164 -4.74 10.84 12.10
C GLY A 164 -4.09 11.33 10.82
N TRP A 165 -2.84 10.95 10.65
CA TRP A 165 -2.02 11.21 9.48
C TRP A 165 -1.23 9.95 9.11
N ASN A 166 -0.96 9.79 7.80
CA ASN A 166 -0.10 8.72 7.28
C ASN A 166 0.91 9.32 6.28
N SER A 167 2.12 8.78 6.26
CA SER A 167 3.25 9.34 5.53
C SER A 167 3.23 9.08 4.02
N TRP A 168 2.50 8.06 3.52
CA TRP A 168 2.72 7.52 2.18
C TRP A 168 2.45 8.50 1.05
N ASN A 169 1.24 9.05 0.98
CA ASN A 169 0.79 9.80 -0.21
C ASN A 169 1.60 11.07 -0.46
N LYS A 170 2.21 11.66 0.58
CA LYS A 170 3.07 12.84 0.44
C LYS A 170 4.55 12.55 0.39
N PHE A 171 5.01 11.62 1.21
CA PHE A 171 6.45 11.42 1.42
C PHE A 171 6.98 10.14 0.76
N ALA A 172 6.13 9.13 0.56
CA ALA A 172 6.55 7.83 0.05
C ALA A 172 7.84 7.35 0.75
N GLU A 173 8.83 6.90 0.02
CA GLU A 173 10.13 6.44 0.55
C GLU A 173 10.99 7.55 1.23
N LYS A 174 10.58 8.82 1.15
CA LYS A 174 11.34 9.95 1.71
C LYS A 174 11.02 10.23 3.18
N VAL A 175 10.07 9.50 3.77
CA VAL A 175 9.74 9.63 5.20
C VAL A 175 10.95 9.23 6.07
N ASP A 176 11.16 9.96 7.16
CA ASP A 176 12.22 9.70 8.15
C ASP A 176 11.80 10.16 9.55
N ASP A 177 12.58 9.82 10.58
CA ASP A 177 12.35 10.19 11.98
C ASP A 177 12.13 11.71 12.15
N ALA A 178 12.91 12.52 11.47
CA ALA A 178 12.81 13.99 11.59
C ALA A 178 11.49 14.51 11.02
N SER A 179 11.06 13.99 9.87
CA SER A 179 9.77 14.37 9.27
C SER A 179 8.59 13.90 10.10
N VAL A 180 8.62 12.69 10.66
CA VAL A 180 7.56 12.18 11.54
C VAL A 180 7.41 13.04 12.80
N ARG A 181 8.52 13.42 13.45
CA ARG A 181 8.50 14.36 14.59
C ARG A 181 7.91 15.72 14.18
N ALA A 182 8.30 16.22 13.03
CA ALA A 182 7.77 17.49 12.52
C ALA A 182 6.26 17.43 12.20
N MET A 183 5.75 16.27 11.73
CA MET A 183 4.32 16.06 11.53
C MET A 183 3.56 16.01 12.87
N ALA A 184 4.12 15.35 13.89
CA ALA A 184 3.54 15.34 15.22
C ALA A 184 3.46 16.77 15.81
N ASP A 185 4.52 17.56 15.67
CA ASP A 185 4.53 18.95 16.09
C ASP A 185 3.52 19.81 15.32
N ALA A 186 3.41 19.60 13.99
CA ALA A 186 2.45 20.30 13.15
C ALA A 186 1.00 19.94 13.49
N MET A 187 0.70 18.67 13.78
CA MET A 187 -0.64 18.25 14.22
C MET A 187 -1.08 18.95 15.51
N VAL A 188 -0.17 19.14 16.46
CA VAL A 188 -0.46 19.85 17.70
C VAL A 188 -0.54 21.35 17.47
N SER A 189 0.44 21.95 16.78
CA SER A 189 0.53 23.41 16.61
C SER A 189 -0.55 23.99 15.68
N SER A 190 -1.02 23.23 14.69
CA SER A 190 -2.15 23.60 13.84
C SER A 190 -3.50 23.55 14.56
N GLY A 191 -3.59 22.81 15.65
CA GLY A 191 -4.83 22.54 16.38
C GLY A 191 -5.59 21.29 15.91
N MET A 192 -5.09 20.52 14.94
CA MET A 192 -5.73 19.28 14.50
C MET A 192 -5.94 18.30 15.64
N SER A 193 -4.98 18.18 16.57
CA SER A 193 -5.13 17.33 17.75
C SER A 193 -6.30 17.71 18.67
N LYS A 194 -6.73 18.99 18.66
CA LYS A 194 -7.87 19.47 19.46
C LYS A 194 -9.22 19.11 18.85
N VAL A 195 -9.26 18.79 17.55
CA VAL A 195 -10.47 18.39 16.83
C VAL A 195 -10.55 16.89 16.57
N GLY A 196 -9.64 16.10 17.18
CA GLY A 196 -9.73 14.62 17.18
C GLY A 196 -8.62 13.86 16.46
N TYR A 197 -7.75 14.51 15.68
CA TYR A 197 -6.62 13.83 15.04
C TYR A 197 -5.58 13.43 16.08
N THR A 198 -5.32 12.11 16.17
CA THR A 198 -4.45 11.56 17.24
C THR A 198 -3.35 10.65 16.74
N TYR A 199 -3.52 10.00 15.59
CA TYR A 199 -2.55 9.04 15.08
C TYR A 199 -1.54 9.68 14.14
N ILE A 200 -0.25 9.34 14.31
CA ILE A 200 0.86 9.66 13.41
C ILE A 200 1.40 8.33 12.88
N ASN A 201 1.03 7.96 11.66
CA ASN A 201 1.33 6.65 11.10
C ASN A 201 2.51 6.73 10.13
N ILE A 202 3.54 5.92 10.39
CA ILE A 202 4.65 5.66 9.49
C ILE A 202 4.21 4.55 8.55
N ASP A 203 4.23 4.81 7.25
CA ASP A 203 3.96 3.82 6.21
C ASP A 203 5.23 3.03 5.84
N ASP A 204 5.23 2.30 4.75
CA ASP A 204 6.31 1.42 4.24
C ASP A 204 7.68 2.12 4.20
N THR A 205 8.74 1.34 4.10
CA THR A 205 10.14 1.74 3.90
C THR A 205 10.92 2.18 5.16
N TRP A 206 10.49 1.78 6.34
CA TRP A 206 11.25 1.98 7.58
C TRP A 206 12.15 0.78 7.93
N GLU A 207 11.91 -0.38 7.39
CA GLU A 207 12.55 -1.65 7.71
C GLU A 207 13.97 -1.72 7.10
N LEU A 208 14.93 -2.28 7.83
CA LEU A 208 16.25 -2.65 7.32
C LEU A 208 16.32 -4.14 6.96
N GLY A 209 15.69 -4.95 7.76
CA GLY A 209 15.81 -6.41 7.76
C GLY A 209 15.76 -6.94 9.17
N ARG A 210 16.47 -8.05 9.45
CA ARG A 210 16.43 -8.70 10.76
C ARG A 210 17.82 -8.81 11.37
N ASP A 211 17.87 -8.73 12.70
CA ASP A 211 19.11 -9.02 13.46
C ASP A 211 19.37 -10.53 13.55
N ALA A 212 20.47 -10.91 14.20
CA ALA A 212 20.86 -12.32 14.36
C ALA A 212 19.88 -13.15 15.21
N ALA A 213 19.01 -12.50 15.99
CA ALA A 213 17.95 -13.14 16.77
C ALA A 213 16.62 -13.21 16.00
N GLY A 214 16.55 -12.64 14.78
CA GLY A 214 15.36 -12.59 13.95
C GLY A 214 14.46 -11.40 14.22
N ASN A 215 14.80 -10.48 15.10
CA ASN A 215 14.01 -9.29 15.34
C ASN A 215 14.07 -8.34 14.17
N ILE A 216 12.94 -7.77 13.79
CA ILE A 216 12.89 -6.70 12.79
C ILE A 216 13.64 -5.48 13.30
N VAL A 217 14.49 -4.89 12.45
CA VAL A 217 15.25 -3.68 12.81
C VAL A 217 14.97 -2.55 11.85
N PRO A 218 14.88 -1.31 12.34
CA PRO A 218 14.65 -0.16 11.50
C PRO A 218 15.91 0.23 10.73
N ASN A 219 15.73 0.88 9.60
CA ASN A 219 16.83 1.37 8.77
C ASN A 219 17.38 2.72 9.29
N LYS A 220 18.38 3.27 8.59
CA LYS A 220 19.09 4.49 9.01
C LYS A 220 18.21 5.73 9.08
N LYS A 221 17.06 5.75 8.38
CA LYS A 221 16.08 6.86 8.44
C LYS A 221 15.36 6.89 9.79
N PHE A 222 15.30 5.74 10.49
CA PHE A 222 14.62 5.57 11.77
C PHE A 222 15.56 4.93 12.81
N PRO A 223 16.57 5.66 13.29
CA PRO A 223 17.65 5.08 14.10
C PRO A 223 17.19 4.52 15.45
N ASP A 224 16.06 5.00 15.98
CA ASP A 224 15.49 4.56 17.26
C ASP A 224 13.97 4.73 17.26
N MET A 225 13.25 3.65 16.90
CA MET A 225 11.79 3.64 16.86
C MET A 225 11.15 3.86 18.24
N LYS A 226 11.77 3.35 19.30
CA LYS A 226 11.27 3.57 20.66
C LYS A 226 11.34 5.04 21.06
N ALA A 227 12.46 5.70 20.81
CA ALA A 227 12.61 7.12 21.07
C ALA A 227 11.68 7.99 20.21
N LEU A 228 11.37 7.57 18.98
CA LEU A 228 10.39 8.22 18.12
C LEU A 228 8.98 8.06 18.70
N ALA A 229 8.61 6.86 19.12
CA ALA A 229 7.32 6.60 19.76
C ALA A 229 7.14 7.42 21.04
N ASP A 230 8.15 7.44 21.91
CA ASP A 230 8.15 8.24 23.14
C ASP A 230 8.00 9.74 22.84
N TYR A 231 8.61 10.22 21.75
CA TYR A 231 8.45 11.61 21.31
C TYR A 231 7.01 11.92 20.92
N VAL A 232 6.41 11.08 20.05
CA VAL A 232 5.01 11.25 19.61
C VAL A 232 4.07 11.21 20.80
N HIS A 233 4.26 10.27 21.73
CA HIS A 233 3.50 10.19 22.98
C HIS A 233 3.67 11.44 23.84
N SER A 234 4.87 12.05 23.91
CA SER A 234 5.11 13.28 24.65
C SER A 234 4.31 14.47 24.13
N ARG A 235 3.82 14.39 22.88
CA ARG A 235 2.92 15.38 22.25
C ARG A 235 1.43 15.09 22.51
N GLY A 236 1.10 14.04 23.28
CA GLY A 236 -0.26 13.59 23.52
C GLY A 236 -0.88 12.87 22.33
N LEU A 237 -0.06 12.40 21.40
CA LEU A 237 -0.45 11.69 20.18
C LEU A 237 -0.14 10.19 20.28
N LYS A 238 -0.58 9.42 19.32
CA LYS A 238 -0.34 7.98 19.16
C LYS A 238 0.46 7.73 17.88
N ILE A 239 1.30 6.69 17.91
CA ILE A 239 2.14 6.36 16.75
C ILE A 239 1.70 5.04 16.11
N GLY A 240 1.64 5.03 14.79
CA GLY A 240 1.41 3.83 14.00
C GLY A 240 2.63 3.43 13.18
N ILE A 241 2.63 2.17 12.79
CA ILE A 241 3.65 1.55 11.95
C ILE A 241 3.01 0.74 10.83
N TYR A 242 3.79 0.38 9.83
CA TYR A 242 3.40 -0.43 8.69
C TYR A 242 4.15 -1.76 8.69
N SER A 243 3.53 -2.81 8.16
CA SER A 243 4.19 -4.06 7.78
C SER A 243 3.35 -4.83 6.77
N SER A 244 3.80 -6.03 6.38
CA SER A 244 3.11 -6.95 5.48
C SER A 244 3.21 -8.39 6.02
N PRO A 245 2.17 -9.23 5.86
CA PRO A 245 2.25 -10.65 6.18
C PRO A 245 3.20 -11.42 5.27
N GLY A 246 3.51 -10.88 4.10
CA GLY A 246 4.40 -11.49 3.12
C GLY A 246 5.88 -11.44 3.49
N PRO A 247 6.73 -12.10 2.70
CA PRO A 247 8.18 -12.03 2.87
C PRO A 247 8.76 -10.62 2.63
N LYS A 248 8.07 -9.83 1.80
CA LYS A 248 8.44 -8.44 1.50
C LYS A 248 7.21 -7.53 1.54
N THR A 249 7.45 -6.27 1.93
CA THR A 249 6.47 -5.19 1.83
C THR A 249 6.20 -4.81 0.36
N CYS A 250 5.24 -3.93 0.10
CA CYS A 250 4.94 -3.46 -1.25
C CYS A 250 6.10 -2.68 -1.89
N ALA A 251 6.92 -2.00 -1.10
CA ALA A 251 8.17 -1.39 -1.55
C ALA A 251 9.40 -2.34 -1.50
N TYR A 252 9.17 -3.65 -1.31
CA TYR A 252 10.19 -4.70 -1.25
C TYR A 252 11.13 -4.64 -0.05
N TYR A 253 10.74 -3.99 1.04
CA TYR A 253 11.42 -4.07 2.33
C TYR A 253 11.07 -5.37 3.07
N GLU A 254 11.51 -5.53 4.31
CA GLU A 254 11.30 -6.75 5.08
C GLU A 254 9.86 -6.85 5.60
N GLY A 255 9.17 -7.94 5.27
CA GLY A 255 7.84 -8.26 5.80
C GLY A 255 7.88 -9.17 7.02
N SER A 256 6.70 -9.53 7.55
CA SER A 256 6.57 -10.34 8.78
C SER A 256 6.55 -11.86 8.55
N PHE A 257 6.67 -12.32 7.31
CA PHE A 257 6.64 -13.75 6.99
C PHE A 257 7.57 -14.57 7.90
N ALA A 258 7.07 -15.62 8.51
CA ALA A 258 7.76 -16.49 9.49
C ALA A 258 8.15 -15.81 10.83
N HIS A 259 7.78 -14.54 11.06
CA HIS A 259 8.19 -13.79 12.25
C HIS A 259 7.03 -13.01 12.91
N VAL A 260 5.79 -13.30 12.54
CA VAL A 260 4.59 -12.53 12.97
C VAL A 260 4.51 -12.31 14.48
N PRO A 261 4.65 -13.34 15.35
CA PRO A 261 4.59 -13.12 16.80
C PRO A 261 5.76 -12.27 17.34
N GLN A 262 6.93 -12.42 16.74
CA GLN A 262 8.13 -11.69 17.14
C GLN A 262 8.04 -10.20 16.76
N ASP A 263 7.47 -9.90 15.59
CA ASP A 263 7.28 -8.55 15.12
C ASP A 263 6.21 -7.83 15.96
N ALA A 264 5.08 -8.49 16.25
CA ALA A 264 4.06 -7.95 17.16
C ALA A 264 4.64 -7.59 18.54
N ALA A 265 5.48 -8.47 19.11
CA ALA A 265 6.16 -8.21 20.38
C ALA A 265 7.13 -7.01 20.27
N THR A 266 7.83 -6.87 19.14
CA THR A 266 8.72 -5.75 18.89
C THR A 266 7.96 -4.43 18.77
N TYR A 267 6.84 -4.40 18.03
CA TYR A 267 5.99 -3.21 17.92
C TYR A 267 5.43 -2.80 19.28
N ALA A 268 4.98 -3.76 20.08
CA ALA A 268 4.53 -3.49 21.44
C ALA A 268 5.65 -2.92 22.34
N ALA A 269 6.86 -3.47 22.26
CA ALA A 269 8.03 -2.99 23.02
C ALA A 269 8.46 -1.57 22.61
N TRP A 270 8.31 -1.20 21.33
CA TRP A 270 8.54 0.17 20.86
C TRP A 270 7.45 1.14 21.29
N GLY A 271 6.30 0.65 21.68
CA GLY A 271 5.18 1.50 22.07
C GLY A 271 4.27 1.90 20.92
N ILE A 272 4.16 1.08 19.89
CA ILE A 272 3.27 1.30 18.75
C ILE A 272 1.81 1.17 19.17
N ASP A 273 0.92 2.02 18.62
CA ASP A 273 -0.51 2.09 18.93
C ASP A 273 -1.41 1.73 17.74
N TYR A 274 -0.84 1.60 16.53
CA TYR A 274 -1.58 1.32 15.31
C TYR A 274 -0.68 0.54 14.35
N LEU A 275 -1.19 -0.52 13.73
CA LEU A 275 -0.51 -1.29 12.71
C LEU A 275 -1.34 -1.29 11.42
N LYS A 276 -0.79 -0.72 10.32
CA LYS A 276 -1.26 -0.98 8.96
C LYS A 276 -0.56 -2.22 8.42
N TYR A 277 -1.33 -3.24 8.06
CA TYR A 277 -0.83 -4.55 7.64
C TYR A 277 -1.27 -4.85 6.22
N ASP A 278 -0.34 -4.76 5.28
CA ASP A 278 -0.60 -4.60 3.85
C ASP A 278 -0.34 -5.88 3.06
N LEU A 279 -1.27 -6.25 2.19
CA LEU A 279 -1.20 -7.41 1.32
C LEU A 279 -0.28 -7.12 0.13
N CYS A 280 0.96 -7.57 0.19
CA CYS A 280 1.98 -7.28 -0.81
C CYS A 280 2.46 -8.56 -1.53
N THR A 281 3.46 -9.23 -0.95
CA THR A 281 4.06 -10.43 -1.56
C THR A 281 3.52 -11.74 -0.99
N ASP A 282 2.47 -11.70 -0.19
CA ASP A 282 1.84 -12.89 0.40
C ASP A 282 1.18 -13.76 -0.67
N LEU A 283 0.62 -13.11 -1.71
CA LEU A 283 -0.02 -13.84 -2.82
C LEU A 283 0.97 -14.56 -3.73
N ASP A 284 2.26 -14.27 -3.62
CA ASP A 284 3.32 -15.08 -4.22
C ASP A 284 3.54 -16.39 -3.46
N VAL A 285 3.12 -16.44 -2.20
CA VAL A 285 3.31 -17.58 -1.28
C VAL A 285 2.01 -18.33 -1.05
N TYR A 286 0.90 -17.62 -0.87
CA TYR A 286 -0.39 -18.16 -0.46
C TYR A 286 -1.48 -17.95 -1.51
N LYS A 287 -2.60 -18.63 -1.36
CA LYS A 287 -3.75 -18.52 -2.26
C LYS A 287 -4.58 -17.26 -1.97
N ASP A 288 -5.12 -16.66 -3.04
CA ASP A 288 -6.07 -15.55 -2.97
C ASP A 288 -7.50 -16.09 -2.76
N ASP A 289 -7.80 -16.57 -1.57
CA ASP A 289 -9.15 -16.98 -1.15
C ASP A 289 -9.44 -16.57 0.29
N ALA A 290 -10.72 -16.41 0.63
CA ALA A 290 -11.15 -15.88 1.92
C ALA A 290 -10.58 -16.65 3.13
N PRO A 291 -10.60 -18.00 3.19
CA PRO A 291 -10.03 -18.72 4.33
C PRO A 291 -8.53 -18.50 4.50
N THR A 292 -7.79 -18.43 3.40
CA THR A 292 -6.34 -18.21 3.42
C THR A 292 -6.02 -16.79 3.88
N LEU A 293 -6.68 -15.78 3.32
CA LEU A 293 -6.51 -14.38 3.72
C LEU A 293 -6.89 -14.18 5.18
N GLN A 294 -8.03 -14.72 5.62
CA GLN A 294 -8.42 -14.67 7.03
C GLN A 294 -7.35 -15.27 7.94
N ALA A 295 -6.82 -16.46 7.62
CA ALA A 295 -5.79 -17.10 8.44
C ALA A 295 -4.49 -16.29 8.53
N ILE A 296 -4.06 -15.68 7.43
CA ILE A 296 -2.86 -14.83 7.37
C ILE A 296 -3.04 -13.60 8.28
N TYR A 297 -4.17 -12.91 8.18
CA TYR A 297 -4.44 -11.72 9.00
C TYR A 297 -4.75 -12.08 10.46
N GLN A 298 -5.41 -13.21 10.70
CA GLN A 298 -5.67 -13.74 12.05
C GLN A 298 -4.36 -14.00 12.81
N GLU A 299 -3.32 -14.52 12.17
CA GLU A 299 -2.03 -14.78 12.82
C GLU A 299 -1.46 -13.50 13.46
N MET A 300 -1.52 -12.36 12.76
CA MET A 300 -1.10 -11.07 13.32
C MET A 300 -2.10 -10.58 14.38
N GLY A 301 -3.42 -10.75 14.17
CA GLY A 301 -4.44 -10.41 15.17
C GLY A 301 -4.20 -11.10 16.51
N ASP A 302 -3.96 -12.42 16.49
CA ASP A 302 -3.60 -13.22 17.68
C ASP A 302 -2.29 -12.74 18.32
N ALA A 303 -1.29 -12.45 17.50
CA ALA A 303 0.01 -11.99 17.97
C ALA A 303 -0.11 -10.62 18.66
N LEU A 304 -0.87 -9.69 18.10
CA LEU A 304 -1.13 -8.39 18.72
C LEU A 304 -1.88 -8.53 20.06
N GLN A 305 -2.91 -9.38 20.13
CA GLN A 305 -3.63 -9.69 21.37
C GLN A 305 -2.68 -10.24 22.45
N SER A 306 -1.75 -11.12 22.06
CA SER A 306 -0.78 -11.74 22.97
C SER A 306 0.17 -10.73 23.63
N THR A 307 0.37 -9.56 23.03
CA THR A 307 1.23 -8.50 23.60
C THR A 307 0.58 -7.78 24.75
N HIS A 308 -0.74 -7.87 24.93
CA HIS A 308 -1.55 -7.11 25.86
C HIS A 308 -1.44 -5.57 25.71
N ARG A 309 -0.83 -5.09 24.61
CA ARG A 309 -0.83 -3.67 24.26
C ARG A 309 -2.03 -3.36 23.37
N PRO A 310 -2.77 -2.26 23.66
CA PRO A 310 -3.89 -1.84 22.80
C PRO A 310 -3.36 -1.24 21.48
N ILE A 311 -3.30 -2.05 20.43
CA ILE A 311 -2.86 -1.67 19.09
C ILE A 311 -4.06 -1.73 18.15
N VAL A 312 -4.36 -0.63 17.46
CA VAL A 312 -5.36 -0.61 16.38
C VAL A 312 -4.82 -1.43 15.22
N TYR A 313 -5.62 -2.37 14.75
CA TYR A 313 -5.24 -3.26 13.65
C TYR A 313 -5.99 -2.90 12.36
N SER A 314 -5.26 -2.36 11.39
CA SER A 314 -5.76 -1.92 10.10
C SER A 314 -5.31 -2.92 9.02
N LEU A 315 -6.27 -3.60 8.42
CA LEU A 315 -6.06 -4.55 7.34
C LEU A 315 -6.04 -3.79 6.01
N CYS A 316 -4.99 -3.99 5.21
CA CYS A 316 -4.86 -3.36 3.90
C CYS A 316 -4.77 -4.44 2.81
N GLU A 317 -5.91 -5.05 2.50
CA GLU A 317 -6.04 -6.15 1.52
C GLU A 317 -6.89 -5.76 0.30
N TYR A 318 -7.14 -4.45 0.12
CA TYR A 318 -7.77 -3.87 -1.08
C TYR A 318 -9.19 -4.38 -1.38
N GLY A 319 -9.93 -4.82 -0.36
CA GLY A 319 -11.30 -5.35 -0.49
C GLY A 319 -11.35 -6.79 -1.01
N ARG A 320 -10.23 -7.51 -1.00
CA ARG A 320 -10.17 -8.90 -1.44
C ARG A 320 -11.10 -9.78 -0.63
N ALA A 321 -11.65 -10.77 -1.31
CA ALA A 321 -12.61 -11.71 -0.75
C ALA A 321 -13.73 -11.04 0.07
N LYS A 322 -14.06 -9.76 -0.24
CA LYS A 322 -15.08 -8.95 0.45
C LYS A 322 -14.85 -8.93 1.96
N VAL A 323 -13.69 -8.47 2.39
CA VAL A 323 -13.24 -8.43 3.80
C VAL A 323 -14.31 -7.95 4.77
N TRP A 324 -15.13 -6.98 4.35
CA TRP A 324 -16.26 -6.42 5.11
C TRP A 324 -17.38 -7.43 5.44
N THR A 325 -17.43 -8.60 4.78
CA THR A 325 -18.51 -9.57 5.02
C THR A 325 -18.31 -10.45 6.26
N GLY A 326 -17.26 -10.17 7.07
CA GLY A 326 -17.04 -10.80 8.37
C GLY A 326 -15.60 -11.19 8.65
N TRP A 327 -14.84 -11.68 7.68
CA TRP A 327 -13.51 -12.21 7.96
C TRP A 327 -12.52 -11.12 8.44
N GLY A 328 -12.69 -9.86 8.03
CA GLY A 328 -11.87 -8.76 8.54
C GLY A 328 -12.01 -8.56 10.05
N GLU A 329 -13.26 -8.56 10.57
CA GLU A 329 -13.55 -8.55 12.00
C GLU A 329 -13.03 -9.83 12.68
N GLN A 330 -13.32 -11.00 12.11
CA GLN A 330 -12.89 -12.28 12.66
C GLN A 330 -11.38 -12.42 12.79
N SER A 331 -10.62 -11.71 11.96
CA SER A 331 -9.15 -11.60 12.08
C SER A 331 -8.68 -10.59 13.13
N GLY A 332 -9.58 -9.94 13.87
CA GLY A 332 -9.28 -8.91 14.85
C GLY A 332 -9.10 -7.51 14.26
N GLY A 333 -9.47 -7.29 12.99
CA GLY A 333 -9.36 -6.01 12.31
C GLY A 333 -10.28 -4.94 12.89
N ASN A 334 -9.74 -3.78 13.19
CA ASN A 334 -10.50 -2.60 13.60
C ASN A 334 -10.99 -1.78 12.40
N LEU A 335 -10.31 -1.87 11.28
CA LEU A 335 -10.67 -1.30 10.00
C LEU A 335 -10.01 -2.10 8.89
N TRP A 336 -10.55 -1.97 7.68
CA TRP A 336 -10.05 -2.67 6.50
C TRP A 336 -10.26 -1.88 5.23
N ARG A 337 -9.24 -1.86 4.38
CA ARG A 337 -9.29 -1.27 3.05
C ARG A 337 -10.34 -1.99 2.21
N THR A 338 -11.12 -1.22 1.48
CA THR A 338 -12.24 -1.74 0.68
C THR A 338 -11.98 -1.66 -0.83
N THR A 339 -10.96 -0.91 -1.23
CA THR A 339 -10.58 -0.66 -2.62
C THR A 339 -9.07 -0.59 -2.78
N GLY A 340 -8.59 -0.54 -4.02
CA GLY A 340 -7.22 -0.11 -4.34
C GLY A 340 -6.94 1.33 -3.91
N ASP A 341 -5.68 1.75 -4.05
CA ASP A 341 -5.20 3.03 -3.55
C ASP A 341 -5.88 4.24 -4.20
N ILE A 342 -6.09 5.26 -3.37
CA ILE A 342 -6.59 6.56 -3.81
C ILE A 342 -5.44 7.40 -4.40
N GLU A 343 -5.77 8.20 -5.41
CA GLU A 343 -4.89 9.21 -5.97
C GLU A 343 -5.52 10.60 -5.74
N ASP A 344 -4.69 11.64 -5.59
CA ASP A 344 -5.14 13.03 -5.50
C ASP A 344 -5.70 13.53 -6.84
N LYS A 345 -6.86 12.97 -7.21
CA LYS A 345 -7.61 13.24 -8.44
C LYS A 345 -9.08 13.01 -8.21
N TRP A 346 -9.92 13.85 -8.82
CA TRP A 346 -11.37 13.71 -8.74
C TRP A 346 -11.87 12.31 -9.12
N GLU A 347 -11.45 11.78 -10.25
CA GLU A 347 -11.92 10.48 -10.76
C GLU A 347 -11.57 9.32 -9.83
N SER A 348 -10.46 9.42 -9.11
CA SER A 348 -10.07 8.42 -8.11
C SER A 348 -10.95 8.52 -6.87
N MET A 349 -11.10 9.73 -6.33
CA MET A 349 -11.91 10.00 -5.14
C MET A 349 -13.39 9.66 -5.39
N ASP A 350 -13.97 10.10 -6.51
CA ASP A 350 -15.35 9.83 -6.89
C ASP A 350 -15.62 8.33 -6.99
N ARG A 351 -14.80 7.62 -7.76
CA ARG A 351 -14.94 6.17 -7.97
C ARG A 351 -14.83 5.39 -6.65
N ILE A 352 -13.86 5.73 -5.82
CA ILE A 352 -13.60 5.04 -4.55
C ILE A 352 -14.70 5.37 -3.54
N GLY A 353 -14.94 6.65 -3.29
CA GLY A 353 -15.83 7.12 -2.24
C GLY A 353 -17.29 6.70 -2.47
N PHE A 354 -17.85 6.97 -3.63
CA PHE A 354 -19.25 6.62 -3.91
C PHE A 354 -19.48 5.11 -4.04
N SER A 355 -18.44 4.31 -4.32
CA SER A 355 -18.55 2.85 -4.28
C SER A 355 -18.86 2.30 -2.89
N GLN A 356 -18.51 3.05 -1.82
CA GLN A 356 -18.67 2.63 -0.43
C GLN A 356 -20.13 2.60 0.05
N ILE A 357 -21.02 3.36 -0.58
CA ILE A 357 -22.42 3.43 -0.18
C ILE A 357 -23.07 2.04 -0.13
N LYS A 358 -22.70 1.18 -1.09
CA LYS A 358 -23.24 -0.19 -1.21
C LYS A 358 -22.80 -1.12 -0.07
N ILE A 359 -21.72 -0.79 0.62
CA ILE A 359 -21.15 -1.59 1.70
C ILE A 359 -21.15 -0.88 3.04
N ALA A 360 -21.73 0.33 3.11
CA ALA A 360 -21.74 1.14 4.33
C ALA A 360 -22.35 0.41 5.53
N SER A 361 -23.35 -0.46 5.31
CA SER A 361 -24.02 -1.23 6.37
C SER A 361 -23.16 -2.30 7.04
N TYR A 362 -21.97 -2.60 6.51
CA TYR A 362 -21.04 -3.55 7.13
C TYR A 362 -20.13 -2.91 8.19
N ALA A 363 -19.98 -1.58 8.16
CA ALA A 363 -19.26 -0.87 9.22
C ALA A 363 -20.05 -0.87 10.53
N LYS A 364 -19.33 -0.83 11.65
CA LYS A 364 -19.89 -0.71 13.00
C LYS A 364 -18.84 -0.21 13.99
N PRO A 365 -19.22 0.26 15.19
CA PRO A 365 -18.26 0.74 16.19
C PRO A 365 -17.15 -0.27 16.50
N GLY A 366 -15.89 0.10 16.24
CA GLY A 366 -14.70 -0.74 16.38
C GLY A 366 -14.28 -1.48 15.10
N HIS A 367 -15.10 -1.41 14.03
CA HIS A 367 -14.91 -2.16 12.79
C HIS A 367 -15.37 -1.30 11.59
N TRP A 368 -14.41 -0.65 10.90
CA TRP A 368 -14.70 0.39 9.93
C TRP A 368 -14.28 0.00 8.50
N ASN A 369 -15.12 0.33 7.53
CA ASN A 369 -14.72 0.33 6.13
C ASN A 369 -13.74 1.49 5.89
N ASP A 370 -12.63 1.23 5.25
CA ASP A 370 -11.59 2.20 4.95
C ASP A 370 -11.45 2.38 3.43
N PRO A 371 -11.99 3.48 2.87
CA PRO A 371 -11.82 3.80 1.45
C PRO A 371 -10.49 4.44 1.11
N ASP A 372 -9.53 4.44 2.04
CA ASP A 372 -8.21 5.06 1.98
C ASP A 372 -8.15 6.49 2.54
N MET A 373 -6.93 7.04 2.54
CA MET A 373 -6.57 8.33 3.14
C MET A 373 -7.28 9.52 2.51
N LEU A 374 -7.27 10.63 3.26
CA LEU A 374 -7.70 11.94 2.75
C LEU A 374 -6.56 12.59 1.95
N GLU A 375 -6.81 12.90 0.69
CA GLU A 375 -5.88 13.62 -0.20
C GLU A 375 -5.90 15.13 -0.05
N ILE A 376 -6.68 15.64 0.90
CA ILE A 376 -6.97 17.06 1.10
C ILE A 376 -5.69 17.87 1.35
N GLY A 377 -5.39 18.80 0.42
CA GLY A 377 -4.22 19.66 0.50
C GLY A 377 -2.97 19.13 -0.22
N ASN A 378 -3.05 18.03 -0.96
CA ASN A 378 -1.97 17.53 -1.82
C ASN A 378 -1.84 18.32 -3.13
N GLY A 379 -2.93 18.99 -3.60
CA GLY A 379 -2.91 19.98 -4.69
C GLY A 379 -3.35 19.45 -6.05
N GLY A 380 -3.84 18.20 -6.14
CA GLY A 380 -4.36 17.61 -7.38
C GLY A 380 -5.85 17.82 -7.59
N MET A 381 -6.59 18.25 -6.56
CA MET A 381 -8.02 18.55 -6.60
C MET A 381 -8.30 19.99 -6.20
N THR A 382 -9.47 20.51 -6.59
CA THR A 382 -9.97 21.82 -6.19
C THR A 382 -10.48 21.82 -4.75
N ALA A 383 -10.74 23.00 -4.19
CA ALA A 383 -11.31 23.13 -2.84
C ALA A 383 -12.70 22.50 -2.72
N ASP A 384 -13.52 22.60 -3.75
CA ASP A 384 -14.87 22.01 -3.75
C ASP A 384 -14.79 20.47 -3.82
N GLU A 385 -13.86 19.91 -4.60
CA GLU A 385 -13.58 18.48 -4.64
C GLU A 385 -13.04 17.98 -3.28
N TYR A 386 -12.20 18.75 -2.60
CA TYR A 386 -11.73 18.42 -1.24
C TYR A 386 -12.85 18.51 -0.19
N ARG A 387 -13.79 19.47 -0.32
CA ARG A 387 -14.98 19.50 0.55
C ARG A 387 -15.88 18.30 0.29
N THR A 388 -16.03 17.90 -0.95
CA THR A 388 -16.75 16.67 -1.34
C THR A 388 -16.10 15.44 -0.72
N HIS A 389 -14.79 15.32 -0.82
CA HIS A 389 -14.01 14.24 -0.20
C HIS A 389 -14.26 14.16 1.31
N MET A 390 -14.06 15.27 2.04
CA MET A 390 -14.29 15.31 3.50
C MET A 390 -15.73 14.99 3.89
N SER A 391 -16.71 15.52 3.15
CA SER A 391 -18.13 15.29 3.40
C SER A 391 -18.53 13.84 3.20
N LEU A 392 -18.05 13.23 2.12
CA LEU A 392 -18.38 11.85 1.78
C LEU A 392 -17.76 10.88 2.79
N TRP A 393 -16.45 11.02 3.13
CA TRP A 393 -15.82 10.22 4.18
C TRP A 393 -16.55 10.35 5.51
N SER A 394 -16.95 11.57 5.88
CA SER A 394 -17.69 11.78 7.13
C SER A 394 -19.07 11.14 7.14
N LEU A 395 -19.80 11.18 6.02
CA LEU A 395 -21.09 10.49 5.90
C LEU A 395 -20.94 8.96 5.93
N LEU A 396 -19.85 8.44 5.39
CA LEU A 396 -19.53 7.02 5.38
C LEU A 396 -19.04 6.51 6.76
N ALA A 397 -18.70 7.39 7.70
CA ALA A 397 -17.94 7.08 8.92
C ALA A 397 -16.63 6.35 8.58
N ALA A 398 -15.90 6.86 7.64
CA ALA A 398 -14.62 6.34 7.20
C ALA A 398 -13.47 6.91 8.04
N PRO A 399 -12.35 6.21 8.20
CA PRO A 399 -11.18 6.77 8.88
C PRO A 399 -10.74 8.11 8.26
N LEU A 400 -10.57 9.14 9.08
CA LEU A 400 -10.10 10.47 8.65
C LEU A 400 -8.58 10.54 8.81
N ILE A 401 -7.85 9.89 7.92
CA ILE A 401 -6.38 9.84 7.93
C ILE A 401 -5.83 10.77 6.85
N ALA A 402 -5.29 11.93 7.25
CA ALA A 402 -4.72 12.92 6.35
C ALA A 402 -3.43 12.40 5.68
N GLY A 403 -3.31 12.57 4.36
CA GLY A 403 -2.15 12.14 3.57
C GLY A 403 -1.25 13.28 3.08
N ASN A 404 -1.42 14.51 3.58
CA ASN A 404 -0.70 15.71 3.13
C ASN A 404 0.46 16.11 4.05
N ASP A 405 1.20 17.16 3.68
CA ASP A 405 2.21 17.78 4.56
C ASP A 405 1.56 18.78 5.52
N LEU A 406 1.40 18.38 6.79
CA LEU A 406 0.74 19.19 7.82
C LEU A 406 1.47 20.50 8.14
N ARG A 407 2.77 20.60 7.85
CA ARG A 407 3.60 21.80 8.11
C ARG A 407 3.26 22.96 7.19
N THR A 408 2.71 22.66 6.02
CA THR A 408 2.51 23.62 4.92
C THR A 408 1.05 23.80 4.51
N MET A 409 0.11 23.38 5.37
CA MET A 409 -1.31 23.52 5.11
C MET A 409 -1.71 24.99 4.92
N THR A 410 -2.43 25.26 3.85
CA THR A 410 -3.11 26.56 3.64
C THR A 410 -4.26 26.73 4.64
N ASP A 411 -4.75 27.95 4.81
CA ASP A 411 -5.92 28.20 5.66
C ASP A 411 -7.17 27.50 5.11
N GLU A 412 -7.28 27.35 3.78
CA GLU A 412 -8.35 26.57 3.14
C GLU A 412 -8.24 25.07 3.50
N THR A 413 -7.06 24.46 3.35
CA THR A 413 -6.82 23.06 3.77
C THR A 413 -7.18 22.84 5.23
N LYS A 414 -6.75 23.75 6.12
CA LYS A 414 -7.11 23.70 7.55
C LYS A 414 -8.60 23.82 7.77
N SER A 415 -9.27 24.74 7.07
CA SER A 415 -10.73 24.92 7.21
C SER A 415 -11.52 23.68 6.81
N ILE A 416 -11.00 22.89 5.86
CA ILE A 416 -11.62 21.63 5.43
C ILE A 416 -11.33 20.51 6.44
N LEU A 417 -10.06 20.24 6.74
CA LEU A 417 -9.66 19.14 7.63
C LEU A 417 -10.12 19.34 9.08
N MET A 418 -10.31 20.59 9.52
CA MET A 418 -10.65 20.89 10.91
C MET A 418 -12.09 21.41 11.08
N ASN A 419 -12.97 21.25 10.10
CA ASN A 419 -14.38 21.59 10.25
C ASN A 419 -15.03 20.68 11.29
N THR A 420 -15.20 21.18 12.50
CA THR A 420 -15.73 20.42 13.64
C THR A 420 -17.19 19.97 13.44
N GLU A 421 -17.97 20.67 12.62
CA GLU A 421 -19.37 20.30 12.35
C GLU A 421 -19.42 19.08 11.40
N VAL A 422 -18.53 19.01 10.43
CA VAL A 422 -18.39 17.86 9.52
C VAL A 422 -17.73 16.67 10.24
N ILE A 423 -16.68 16.92 11.03
CA ILE A 423 -16.05 15.89 11.87
C ILE A 423 -17.07 15.26 12.84
N ALA A 424 -17.99 16.05 13.42
CA ALA A 424 -19.01 15.53 14.33
C ALA A 424 -19.98 14.56 13.66
N ILE A 425 -20.15 14.63 12.33
CA ILE A 425 -20.92 13.63 11.59
C ILE A 425 -20.14 12.30 11.52
N ASP A 426 -18.86 12.36 11.21
CA ASP A 426 -17.98 11.19 11.17
C ASP A 426 -17.92 10.49 12.53
N GLN A 427 -17.70 11.27 13.58
CA GLN A 427 -17.46 10.83 14.95
C GLN A 427 -18.76 10.57 15.74
N ASP A 428 -19.89 10.41 15.06
CA ASP A 428 -21.16 10.10 15.74
C ASP A 428 -21.06 8.78 16.50
N PRO A 429 -21.31 8.77 17.84
CA PRO A 429 -21.07 7.60 18.70
C PRO A 429 -22.03 6.43 18.43
N GLN A 430 -23.17 6.70 17.81
CA GLN A 430 -24.16 5.69 17.45
C GLN A 430 -24.19 5.53 15.93
N PHE A 431 -23.22 4.83 15.39
CA PHE A 431 -23.13 4.60 13.95
C PHE A 431 -24.45 4.11 13.35
N GLN A 432 -24.89 4.83 12.32
CA GLN A 432 -25.95 4.41 11.40
C GLN A 432 -25.37 4.50 9.98
N PRO A 433 -25.65 3.53 9.10
CA PRO A 433 -25.13 3.58 7.74
C PRO A 433 -25.75 4.74 6.95
N VAL A 434 -24.98 5.34 6.07
CA VAL A 434 -25.47 6.28 5.07
C VAL A 434 -26.38 5.56 4.09
N THR A 435 -27.41 6.25 3.62
CA THR A 435 -28.36 5.77 2.61
C THR A 435 -28.43 6.74 1.44
N ASP A 436 -28.55 6.17 0.26
CA ASP A 436 -28.85 6.89 -0.97
C ASP A 436 -30.34 7.25 -1.01
N ILE A 437 -30.64 8.52 -1.16
CA ILE A 437 -32.00 9.06 -1.10
C ILE A 437 -32.56 9.33 -2.48
N SER A 438 -31.78 9.93 -3.37
CA SER A 438 -32.21 10.25 -4.73
C SER A 438 -31.03 10.56 -5.66
N HIS A 439 -31.29 10.32 -6.94
CA HIS A 439 -30.44 10.75 -8.04
C HIS A 439 -31.24 11.61 -9.03
N ASP A 440 -30.67 12.74 -9.44
CA ASP A 440 -31.21 13.57 -10.51
C ASP A 440 -30.04 13.99 -11.43
N GLY A 441 -29.89 13.30 -12.55
CA GLY A 441 -28.71 13.42 -13.40
C GLY A 441 -27.44 13.04 -12.65
N ASP A 442 -26.52 13.99 -12.55
CA ASP A 442 -25.24 13.84 -11.84
C ASP A 442 -25.33 14.27 -10.35
N VAL A 443 -26.51 14.67 -9.88
CA VAL A 443 -26.71 15.05 -8.48
C VAL A 443 -27.21 13.86 -7.67
N GLU A 444 -26.43 13.50 -6.65
CA GLU A 444 -26.71 12.39 -5.73
C GLU A 444 -26.93 12.92 -4.31
N VAL A 445 -28.01 12.46 -3.66
CA VAL A 445 -28.37 12.90 -2.30
C VAL A 445 -28.23 11.74 -1.33
N LEU A 446 -27.34 11.90 -0.36
CA LEU A 446 -27.06 10.92 0.68
C LEU A 446 -27.59 11.43 2.03
N MET A 447 -28.06 10.52 2.88
CA MET A 447 -28.52 10.86 4.23
C MET A 447 -28.01 9.84 5.26
N ARG A 448 -27.62 10.34 6.44
CA ARG A 448 -27.23 9.53 7.58
C ARG A 448 -27.96 10.01 8.85
N PRO A 449 -28.71 9.15 9.54
CA PRO A 449 -29.25 9.45 10.87
C PRO A 449 -28.15 9.58 11.91
N LEU A 450 -28.33 10.46 12.91
CA LEU A 450 -27.38 10.74 13.97
C LEU A 450 -27.96 10.40 15.35
N HIS A 451 -27.10 10.18 16.34
CA HIS A 451 -27.47 9.73 17.69
C HIS A 451 -28.42 10.67 18.42
N ASP A 452 -28.31 11.98 18.17
CA ASP A 452 -29.17 13.01 18.82
C ASP A 452 -30.54 13.16 18.16
N GLY A 453 -30.84 12.31 17.19
CA GLY A 453 -32.10 12.35 16.44
C GLY A 453 -32.09 13.34 15.27
N SER A 454 -31.01 14.07 15.03
CA SER A 454 -30.83 14.82 13.77
C SER A 454 -30.46 13.90 12.60
N VAL A 455 -30.39 14.45 11.40
CA VAL A 455 -29.84 13.76 10.23
C VAL A 455 -28.80 14.63 9.53
N ALA A 456 -27.75 14.02 9.01
CA ALA A 456 -26.83 14.63 8.08
C ALA A 456 -27.28 14.33 6.64
N VAL A 457 -27.22 15.33 5.77
CA VAL A 457 -27.59 15.23 4.35
C VAL A 457 -26.47 15.81 3.52
N GLY A 458 -25.94 15.04 2.57
CA GLY A 458 -25.02 15.51 1.54
C GLY A 458 -25.73 15.57 0.20
N ILE A 459 -25.71 16.71 -0.46
CA ILE A 459 -26.17 16.90 -1.83
C ILE A 459 -24.91 17.07 -2.68
N PHE A 460 -24.55 16.03 -3.40
CA PHE A 460 -23.31 15.94 -4.18
C PHE A 460 -23.59 16.15 -5.65
N ASN A 461 -22.80 17.00 -6.30
CA ASN A 461 -22.79 17.14 -7.75
C ASN A 461 -21.54 16.45 -8.31
N ARG A 462 -21.74 15.34 -9.00
CA ARG A 462 -20.66 14.56 -9.63
C ARG A 462 -20.39 14.98 -11.08
N GLY A 463 -21.21 15.93 -11.59
CA GLY A 463 -21.12 16.44 -12.95
C GLY A 463 -20.05 17.51 -13.14
N GLY A 464 -19.72 17.76 -14.41
CA GLY A 464 -18.69 18.71 -14.84
C GLY A 464 -19.08 20.19 -14.84
N GLU A 465 -20.30 20.54 -14.45
CA GLU A 465 -20.86 21.90 -14.40
C GLU A 465 -21.65 22.08 -13.11
N ASP A 466 -21.90 23.34 -12.70
CA ASP A 466 -22.77 23.62 -11.57
C ASP A 466 -24.19 23.10 -11.82
N ALA A 467 -24.83 22.48 -10.83
CA ALA A 467 -26.14 21.87 -10.99
C ALA A 467 -27.11 22.26 -9.88
N PRO A 468 -28.44 22.30 -10.17
CA PRO A 468 -29.43 22.48 -9.13
C PRO A 468 -29.53 21.24 -8.24
N GLY A 469 -29.26 21.41 -6.94
CA GLY A 469 -29.46 20.38 -5.92
C GLY A 469 -30.79 20.54 -5.19
N LYS A 470 -31.45 19.42 -4.93
CA LYS A 470 -32.74 19.39 -4.25
C LYS A 470 -32.80 18.28 -3.21
N PHE A 471 -33.23 18.63 -2.00
CA PHE A 471 -33.57 17.67 -0.95
C PHE A 471 -35.06 17.87 -0.54
N LEU A 472 -35.81 16.78 -0.50
CA LEU A 472 -37.21 16.81 -0.15
C LEU A 472 -37.45 16.51 1.34
N ARG A 473 -38.30 17.28 1.99
CA ARG A 473 -38.74 17.05 3.37
C ARG A 473 -39.35 15.66 3.57
N SER A 474 -40.05 15.14 2.57
CA SER A 474 -40.67 13.81 2.59
C SER A 474 -39.63 12.66 2.67
N SER A 475 -38.36 12.94 2.40
CA SER A 475 -37.27 11.97 2.58
C SER A 475 -36.79 11.86 4.03
N LEU A 476 -37.17 12.79 4.89
CA LEU A 476 -36.84 12.72 6.33
C LEU A 476 -37.64 11.61 7.02
N PRO A 477 -37.07 10.99 8.10
CA PRO A 477 -37.79 10.05 8.93
C PRO A 477 -39.12 10.60 9.46
N GLU A 478 -40.11 9.74 9.70
CA GLU A 478 -41.49 10.13 10.11
C GLU A 478 -41.54 11.10 11.31
N ARG A 479 -40.57 11.01 12.23
CA ARG A 479 -40.48 11.91 13.40
C ARG A 479 -40.35 13.38 13.03
N PHE A 480 -40.02 13.73 11.81
CA PHE A 480 -39.91 15.10 11.30
C PHE A 480 -41.22 15.64 10.69
N ASN A 481 -42.21 14.76 10.47
CA ASN A 481 -43.47 15.14 9.84
C ASN A 481 -44.24 16.18 10.66
N GLY A 482 -44.66 17.27 9.99
CA GLY A 482 -45.43 18.34 10.62
C GLY A 482 -44.69 19.16 11.69
N ARG A 483 -43.36 18.89 11.92
CA ARG A 483 -42.56 19.55 12.97
C ARG A 483 -41.77 20.73 12.38
N GLY A 484 -41.46 21.70 13.22
CA GLY A 484 -40.48 22.75 12.87
C GLY A 484 -39.10 22.19 12.67
N LEU A 485 -38.43 22.59 11.60
CA LEU A 485 -37.06 22.13 11.28
C LEU A 485 -36.08 23.26 11.50
N GLN A 486 -34.90 22.89 12.03
CA GLN A 486 -33.68 23.68 11.96
C GLN A 486 -32.78 23.01 10.92
N VAL A 487 -32.35 23.77 9.93
CA VAL A 487 -31.44 23.33 8.87
C VAL A 487 -30.16 24.15 8.98
N ARG A 488 -29.03 23.51 9.06
CA ARG A 488 -27.72 24.16 9.13
C ARG A 488 -26.84 23.68 8.01
N ASP A 489 -26.28 24.60 7.25
CA ASP A 489 -25.23 24.34 6.27
C ASP A 489 -23.89 24.27 7.00
N LEU A 490 -23.22 23.12 6.91
CA LEU A 490 -22.01 22.83 7.69
C LEU A 490 -20.74 23.42 7.07
N TRP A 491 -20.77 23.76 5.78
CA TRP A 491 -19.66 24.46 5.12
C TRP A 491 -19.77 25.96 5.21
N GLN A 492 -21.00 26.49 5.21
CA GLN A 492 -21.25 27.93 5.39
C GLN A 492 -21.31 28.34 6.86
N HIS A 493 -21.36 27.36 7.80
CA HIS A 493 -21.54 27.59 9.23
C HIS A 493 -22.77 28.45 9.53
N ALA A 494 -23.84 28.30 8.77
CA ALA A 494 -25.03 29.16 8.79
C ALA A 494 -26.31 28.36 8.80
N GLU A 495 -27.37 28.99 9.37
CA GLU A 495 -28.73 28.49 9.22
C GLU A 495 -29.17 28.61 7.76
N ALA A 496 -29.84 27.58 7.27
CA ALA A 496 -30.43 27.52 5.94
C ALA A 496 -31.95 27.34 6.03
N ALA A 497 -32.68 27.73 5.01
CA ALA A 497 -34.11 27.64 4.98
C ALA A 497 -34.60 26.56 4.00
N MET A 498 -35.70 25.89 4.40
CA MET A 498 -36.50 25.12 3.44
C MET A 498 -37.40 26.06 2.66
N ASP A 499 -37.54 25.88 1.35
CA ASP A 499 -38.56 26.50 0.52
C ASP A 499 -39.75 25.54 0.42
N GLY A 500 -40.78 25.81 1.24
CA GLY A 500 -41.89 24.88 1.41
C GLY A 500 -41.46 23.51 1.91
N ASP A 501 -41.63 22.49 1.10
CA ASP A 501 -41.28 21.11 1.39
C ASP A 501 -39.94 20.68 0.77
N SER A 502 -39.12 21.63 0.29
CA SER A 502 -37.80 21.32 -0.29
C SER A 502 -36.71 22.27 0.20
N PHE A 503 -35.50 21.76 0.24
CA PHE A 503 -34.25 22.54 0.26
C PHE A 503 -33.72 22.60 -1.17
N LEU A 504 -33.38 23.81 -1.63
CA LEU A 504 -32.84 24.05 -2.97
C LEU A 504 -31.49 24.77 -2.86
N ALA A 505 -30.53 24.36 -3.65
CA ALA A 505 -29.23 25.03 -3.74
C ALA A 505 -28.62 24.82 -5.14
N THR A 506 -27.76 25.73 -5.56
CA THR A 506 -26.82 25.45 -6.64
C THR A 506 -25.63 24.74 -6.03
N VAL A 507 -25.34 23.53 -6.50
CA VAL A 507 -24.18 22.73 -6.07
C VAL A 507 -23.08 22.92 -7.10
N PRO A 508 -21.89 23.42 -6.71
CA PRO A 508 -20.79 23.63 -7.65
C PRO A 508 -20.41 22.32 -8.37
N LYS A 509 -19.79 22.44 -9.53
CA LYS A 509 -19.12 21.33 -10.20
C LYS A 509 -18.26 20.54 -9.20
N HIS A 510 -18.44 19.21 -9.15
CA HIS A 510 -17.76 18.31 -8.23
C HIS A 510 -17.89 18.68 -6.74
N GLY A 511 -18.81 19.59 -6.42
CA GLY A 511 -19.01 20.14 -5.09
C GLY A 511 -20.07 19.41 -4.27
N VAL A 512 -20.27 19.91 -3.06
CA VAL A 512 -21.25 19.39 -2.11
C VAL A 512 -21.89 20.51 -1.31
N VAL A 513 -23.19 20.37 -1.02
CA VAL A 513 -23.87 21.05 0.09
C VAL A 513 -24.10 20.04 1.19
N MET A 514 -23.58 20.30 2.39
CA MET A 514 -23.70 19.40 3.52
C MET A 514 -24.53 20.03 4.63
N LEU A 515 -25.64 19.39 4.95
CA LEU A 515 -26.62 19.89 5.91
C LEU A 515 -26.71 19.00 7.14
N ARG A 516 -27.00 19.63 8.29
CA ARG A 516 -27.54 18.95 9.47
C ARG A 516 -28.97 19.45 9.69
N ILE A 517 -29.91 18.51 9.78
CA ILE A 517 -31.33 18.80 9.96
C ILE A 517 -31.79 18.24 11.29
N SER A 518 -32.33 19.09 12.17
CA SER A 518 -32.87 18.74 13.47
C SER A 518 -34.29 19.30 13.67
N LEU A 519 -34.95 18.81 14.72
CA LEU A 519 -36.19 19.40 15.19
C LEU A 519 -35.91 20.70 15.97
N ARG A 520 -36.75 21.70 15.78
CA ARG A 520 -36.75 22.91 16.62
C ARG A 520 -37.30 22.65 18.00
#